data_1a7262aca621047492295b08dfccca8a
#
_entry.id   1a7262aca621047492295b08dfccca8a
#
_cell.length_a   1.000
_cell.length_b   1.000
_cell.length_c   1.000
_cell.angle_alpha   90.00
_cell.angle_beta   90.00
_cell.angle_gamma   90.00
#
_symmetry.space_group_name_H-M   'P 1'
#
loop_
_entity.id
_entity.type
_entity.pdbx_description
1 polymer ?
#
loop_
_entity_poly.entity_id
_entity_poly.type
_entity_poly.pdbx_seq_one_letter_code
_entity_poly.pdbx_strand_id
1 'polypeptide(L)'
;YEMTSSLVGSEMCIRDRLPAVFHVSARALASHALSIFGDHQDVMACRQTGFALLASGSVQEAQDLAAVAHLSAIKSSIPFLHFFDGFRTSHEIQKIEALDEEELKNMVSKKSLKAFRDRALNPDAPVTRGTAQNGDVYFQAVESRNNYYNAVPDIVARYMGEISEMTGREYRPFTYYGAADAENIIVAMGSVTETIKETIDYLAKKGRKYGLVTVHLYRPFAEKYFLKVLPKTVKRIAVLDRTKEPGALGEPLYLDVKALFQGQSNSPLIIGGRYGLSSKDTTPAQIVAVYDNLELNEPKNDFTIGIVDDVTFKSLSIKSEVSIVKPGTTECKFYGLGSDGTVGANKNTIKIIGSHTQKYCQAYFDYDSKKSGGYTCSHLRFGDKPIKAPYLSLI
;
A
#
# COMPACT_ATOMS: atom_id res chain seq x y z
N TYR A 1 -29.81 4.46 4.25
CA TYR A 1 -30.21 3.85 2.95
C TYR A 1 -29.04 3.71 1.97
N GLU A 2 -28.09 4.66 1.95
CA GLU A 2 -26.93 4.59 1.04
C GLU A 2 -25.88 3.53 1.45
N MET A 3 -25.73 3.25 2.72
CA MET A 3 -24.79 2.19 3.20
C MET A 3 -25.26 0.79 2.83
N THR A 4 -26.56 0.53 2.76
CA THR A 4 -27.09 -0.77 2.40
C THR A 4 -26.90 -1.11 0.93
N SER A 5 -26.97 -0.14 0.03
CA SER A 5 -26.78 -0.40 -1.42
C SER A 5 -25.31 -0.69 -1.78
N SER A 6 -24.35 -0.05 -1.14
CA SER A 6 -22.92 -0.33 -1.36
C SER A 6 -22.49 -1.68 -0.79
N LEU A 7 -23.03 -2.08 0.37
CA LEU A 7 -22.82 -3.40 0.96
C LEU A 7 -23.41 -4.51 0.08
N VAL A 8 -24.63 -4.33 -0.42
CA VAL A 8 -25.29 -5.29 -1.33
C VAL A 8 -24.51 -5.46 -2.62
N GLY A 9 -23.99 -4.37 -3.20
CA GLY A 9 -23.13 -4.44 -4.39
C GLY A 9 -21.83 -5.22 -4.16
N SER A 10 -21.17 -5.01 -3.03
CA SER A 10 -19.96 -5.74 -2.64
C SER A 10 -20.24 -7.24 -2.41
N GLU A 11 -21.32 -7.57 -1.71
CA GLU A 11 -21.74 -8.95 -1.50
C GLU A 11 -22.05 -9.67 -2.83
N MET A 12 -22.70 -8.99 -3.77
CA MET A 12 -22.97 -9.57 -5.10
C MET A 12 -21.67 -9.91 -5.83
N CYS A 13 -20.66 -9.02 -5.82
CA CYS A 13 -19.37 -9.30 -6.45
C CYS A 13 -18.70 -10.55 -5.90
N ILE A 14 -18.71 -10.71 -4.57
CA ILE A 14 -18.08 -11.85 -3.91
C ILE A 14 -18.89 -13.13 -4.14
N ARG A 15 -20.21 -13.06 -3.95
CA ARG A 15 -21.14 -14.18 -4.07
C ARG A 15 -21.14 -14.75 -5.50
N ASP A 16 -21.25 -13.90 -6.50
CA ASP A 16 -21.38 -14.28 -7.90
C ASP A 16 -20.03 -14.45 -8.60
N ARG A 17 -18.94 -14.25 -7.87
CA ARG A 17 -17.56 -14.35 -8.39
C ARG A 17 -17.36 -13.44 -9.60
N LEU A 18 -17.75 -12.17 -9.46
CA LEU A 18 -17.59 -11.17 -10.49
C LEU A 18 -16.14 -10.64 -10.48
N PRO A 19 -15.52 -10.48 -11.64
CA PRO A 19 -14.18 -9.92 -11.77
C PRO A 19 -14.20 -8.38 -11.61
N ALA A 20 -14.75 -7.90 -10.51
CA ALA A 20 -14.78 -6.48 -10.19
C ALA A 20 -13.45 -6.02 -9.61
N VAL A 21 -13.06 -4.78 -9.92
CA VAL A 21 -11.90 -4.13 -9.30
C VAL A 21 -12.32 -2.76 -8.80
N PHE A 22 -12.06 -2.51 -7.52
CA PHE A 22 -12.21 -1.18 -6.91
C PHE A 22 -10.82 -0.57 -6.73
N HIS A 23 -10.59 0.61 -7.32
CA HIS A 23 -9.38 1.39 -7.08
C HIS A 23 -9.68 2.39 -5.97
N VAL A 24 -8.99 2.24 -4.84
CA VAL A 24 -9.28 2.97 -3.61
C VAL A 24 -8.10 3.86 -3.21
N SER A 25 -8.36 5.15 -3.16
CA SER A 25 -7.50 6.12 -2.48
C SER A 25 -7.79 6.02 -0.96
N ALA A 26 -7.00 5.21 -0.26
CA ALA A 26 -7.29 4.81 1.11
C ALA A 26 -7.37 5.98 2.11
N ARG A 27 -8.34 5.95 3.01
CA ARG A 27 -8.69 7.07 3.91
C ARG A 27 -8.83 6.63 5.36
N ALA A 28 -8.70 7.63 6.24
CA ALA A 28 -9.00 7.49 7.65
C ALA A 28 -10.50 7.28 7.89
N LEU A 29 -10.84 6.46 8.88
CA LEU A 29 -12.20 6.36 9.41
C LEU A 29 -12.46 7.47 10.43
N ALA A 30 -13.72 7.91 10.51
CA ALA A 30 -14.16 8.79 11.56
C ALA A 30 -14.06 8.08 12.94
N SER A 31 -13.52 8.78 13.93
CA SER A 31 -13.44 8.33 15.31
C SER A 31 -14.17 9.34 16.20
N HIS A 32 -13.44 10.10 17.04
CA HIS A 32 -14.02 11.22 17.79
C HIS A 32 -14.32 12.44 16.90
N ALA A 33 -13.70 12.51 15.72
CA ALA A 33 -13.91 13.52 14.70
C ALA A 33 -13.69 12.94 13.31
N LEU A 34 -14.19 13.61 12.27
CA LEU A 34 -13.94 13.29 10.88
C LEU A 34 -12.49 13.69 10.52
N SER A 35 -11.74 12.79 9.90
CA SER A 35 -10.53 13.13 9.15
C SER A 35 -10.75 12.83 7.67
N ILE A 36 -10.52 13.82 6.82
CA ILE A 36 -10.61 13.66 5.36
C ILE A 36 -9.33 13.13 4.74
N PHE A 37 -8.26 13.01 5.52
CA PHE A 37 -6.92 12.64 5.06
C PHE A 37 -6.74 11.13 4.95
N GLY A 38 -5.61 10.71 4.35
CA GLY A 38 -5.36 9.32 4.01
C GLY A 38 -4.67 8.52 5.10
N ASP A 39 -5.10 7.30 5.25
CA ASP A 39 -4.40 6.16 5.85
C ASP A 39 -5.06 4.86 5.37
N HIS A 40 -4.81 3.72 6.01
CA HIS A 40 -5.35 2.44 5.56
C HIS A 40 -6.57 1.94 6.37
N GLN A 41 -7.21 2.78 7.20
CA GLN A 41 -8.26 2.30 8.11
C GLN A 41 -9.49 1.77 7.36
N ASP A 42 -9.93 2.43 6.28
CA ASP A 42 -11.08 2.03 5.48
C ASP A 42 -10.84 0.68 4.77
N VAL A 43 -9.69 0.51 4.10
CA VAL A 43 -9.36 -0.73 3.42
C VAL A 43 -9.09 -1.88 4.40
N MET A 44 -8.53 -1.60 5.57
CA MET A 44 -8.37 -2.60 6.62
C MET A 44 -9.72 -3.02 7.23
N ALA A 45 -10.69 -2.12 7.33
CA ALA A 45 -12.06 -2.47 7.72
C ALA A 45 -12.71 -3.42 6.70
N CYS A 46 -12.34 -3.33 5.43
CA CYS A 46 -12.85 -4.21 4.36
C CYS A 46 -12.09 -5.53 4.20
N ARG A 47 -11.00 -5.80 4.95
CA ARG A 47 -10.14 -6.98 4.76
C ARG A 47 -10.84 -8.34 4.96
N GLN A 48 -11.97 -8.36 5.65
CA GLN A 48 -12.76 -9.57 5.94
C GLN A 48 -13.92 -9.80 4.96
N THR A 49 -14.15 -8.90 4.02
CA THR A 49 -15.29 -8.98 3.11
C THR A 49 -15.14 -10.03 2.01
N GLY A 50 -13.91 -10.49 1.73
CA GLY A 50 -13.62 -11.47 0.68
C GLY A 50 -13.05 -10.88 -0.61
N PHE A 51 -12.78 -9.58 -0.67
CA PHE A 51 -11.95 -9.01 -1.74
C PHE A 51 -10.50 -9.44 -1.59
N ALA A 52 -9.83 -9.72 -2.71
CA ALA A 52 -8.38 -9.73 -2.72
C ALA A 52 -7.87 -8.29 -2.59
N LEU A 53 -6.88 -8.06 -1.71
CA LEU A 53 -6.34 -6.72 -1.44
C LEU A 53 -4.94 -6.58 -2.02
N LEU A 54 -4.78 -5.61 -2.92
CA LEU A 54 -3.52 -5.32 -3.61
C LEU A 54 -3.09 -3.87 -3.32
N ALA A 55 -1.90 -3.67 -2.76
CA ALA A 55 -1.38 -2.37 -2.34
C ALA A 55 -0.33 -1.86 -3.34
N SER A 56 -0.40 -0.57 -3.69
CA SER A 56 0.61 0.14 -4.47
C SER A 56 1.30 1.22 -3.63
N GLY A 57 2.62 1.34 -3.79
CA GLY A 57 3.46 2.28 -3.02
C GLY A 57 3.82 3.57 -3.77
N SER A 58 3.56 3.67 -5.08
CA SER A 58 3.88 4.86 -5.88
C SER A 58 2.86 5.09 -6.99
N VAL A 59 2.94 6.24 -7.65
CA VAL A 59 2.06 6.57 -8.80
C VAL A 59 2.29 5.59 -9.95
N GLN A 60 3.54 5.19 -10.22
CA GLN A 60 3.86 4.18 -11.24
C GLN A 60 3.28 2.82 -10.87
N GLU A 61 3.45 2.39 -9.63
CA GLU A 61 2.86 1.13 -9.15
C GLU A 61 1.33 1.16 -9.20
N ALA A 62 0.70 2.31 -8.93
CA ALA A 62 -0.76 2.44 -8.99
C ALA A 62 -1.30 2.15 -10.39
N GLN A 63 -0.59 2.55 -11.46
CA GLN A 63 -0.94 2.19 -12.83
C GLN A 63 -0.66 0.72 -13.13
N ASP A 64 0.55 0.25 -12.85
CA ASP A 64 1.01 -1.08 -13.24
C ASP A 64 0.25 -2.19 -12.50
N LEU A 65 0.03 -2.02 -11.19
CA LEU A 65 -0.72 -2.98 -10.38
C LEU A 65 -2.24 -2.89 -10.58
N ALA A 66 -2.76 -1.77 -11.11
CA ALA A 66 -4.14 -1.74 -11.59
C ALA A 66 -4.37 -2.76 -12.69
N ALA A 67 -3.45 -2.86 -13.68
CA ALA A 67 -3.52 -3.88 -14.71
C ALA A 67 -3.46 -5.29 -14.11
N VAL A 68 -2.53 -5.55 -13.18
CA VAL A 68 -2.44 -6.83 -12.46
C VAL A 68 -3.76 -7.17 -11.75
N ALA A 69 -4.41 -6.20 -11.09
CA ALA A 69 -5.67 -6.40 -10.40
C ALA A 69 -6.78 -6.84 -11.36
N HIS A 70 -6.94 -6.15 -12.50
CA HIS A 70 -7.95 -6.50 -13.50
C HIS A 70 -7.70 -7.87 -14.13
N LEU A 71 -6.48 -8.15 -14.57
CA LEU A 71 -6.09 -9.44 -15.15
C LEU A 71 -6.31 -10.59 -14.16
N SER A 72 -5.93 -10.37 -12.90
CA SER A 72 -6.09 -11.36 -11.84
C SER A 72 -7.55 -11.58 -11.46
N ALA A 73 -8.36 -10.52 -11.40
CA ALA A 73 -9.78 -10.63 -11.11
C ALA A 73 -10.51 -11.44 -12.19
N ILE A 74 -10.24 -11.18 -13.47
CA ILE A 74 -10.80 -11.95 -14.59
C ILE A 74 -10.37 -13.42 -14.50
N LYS A 75 -9.10 -13.67 -14.20
CA LYS A 75 -8.54 -15.02 -14.17
C LYS A 75 -9.01 -15.85 -12.99
N SER A 76 -9.07 -15.25 -11.80
CA SER A 76 -9.42 -15.92 -10.53
C SER A 76 -10.93 -15.99 -10.29
N SER A 77 -11.71 -15.11 -10.93
CA SER A 77 -13.12 -14.87 -10.58
C SER A 77 -13.30 -14.42 -9.12
N ILE A 78 -12.33 -13.69 -8.58
CA ILE A 78 -12.35 -13.05 -7.26
C ILE A 78 -12.29 -11.54 -7.47
N PRO A 79 -13.14 -10.74 -6.82
CA PRO A 79 -13.04 -9.29 -6.92
C PRO A 79 -11.81 -8.75 -6.16
N PHE A 80 -11.25 -7.66 -6.68
CA PHE A 80 -10.07 -7.02 -6.11
C PHE A 80 -10.39 -5.64 -5.56
N LEU A 81 -9.81 -5.33 -4.42
CA LEU A 81 -9.66 -3.99 -3.89
C LEU A 81 -8.18 -3.61 -4.05
N HIS A 82 -7.90 -2.86 -5.11
CA HIS A 82 -6.59 -2.28 -5.36
C HIS A 82 -6.52 -0.92 -4.69
N PHE A 83 -5.60 -0.72 -3.76
CA PHE A 83 -5.52 0.52 -3.00
C PHE A 83 -4.13 1.13 -3.01
N PHE A 84 -4.10 2.42 -2.79
CA PHE A 84 -2.91 3.24 -2.64
C PHE A 84 -3.18 4.35 -1.62
N ASP A 85 -2.12 4.97 -1.14
CA ASP A 85 -2.22 5.95 -0.07
C ASP A 85 -2.98 7.21 -0.51
N GLY A 86 -4.09 7.50 0.15
CA GLY A 86 -4.80 8.77 0.02
C GLY A 86 -3.90 9.95 0.42
N PHE A 87 -4.03 11.07 -0.26
CA PHE A 87 -3.24 12.30 -0.12
C PHE A 87 -1.73 12.15 -0.36
N ARG A 88 -1.14 10.98 -0.24
CA ARG A 88 0.25 10.75 -0.66
C ARG A 88 0.25 10.34 -2.13
N THR A 89 0.06 9.09 -2.46
CA THR A 89 0.04 8.62 -3.84
C THR A 89 -1.07 9.26 -4.67
N SER A 90 -2.28 9.44 -4.12
CA SER A 90 -3.42 10.00 -4.86
C SER A 90 -3.31 11.48 -5.23
N HIS A 91 -2.51 12.26 -4.53
CA HIS A 91 -2.28 13.68 -4.77
C HIS A 91 -0.87 13.99 -5.25
N GLU A 92 -0.03 12.97 -5.39
CA GLU A 92 1.29 13.11 -5.96
C GLU A 92 1.21 13.39 -7.46
N ILE A 93 2.01 14.32 -7.94
CA ILE A 93 2.26 14.53 -9.37
C ILE A 93 3.66 14.01 -9.65
N GLN A 94 3.72 12.98 -10.49
CA GLN A 94 4.96 12.32 -10.90
C GLN A 94 4.89 11.97 -12.39
N LYS A 95 6.03 11.94 -13.04
CA LYS A 95 6.15 11.44 -14.42
C LYS A 95 6.20 9.91 -14.38
N ILE A 96 5.33 9.27 -15.12
CA ILE A 96 5.23 7.80 -15.21
C ILE A 96 5.35 7.33 -16.67
N GLU A 97 5.66 6.06 -16.85
CA GLU A 97 5.63 5.37 -18.14
C GLU A 97 4.31 4.62 -18.28
N ALA A 98 3.57 4.93 -19.33
CA ALA A 98 2.29 4.26 -19.60
C ALA A 98 2.50 2.83 -20.09
N LEU A 99 1.58 1.93 -19.71
CA LEU A 99 1.54 0.57 -20.20
C LEU A 99 1.04 0.53 -21.67
N ASP A 100 1.53 -0.43 -22.45
CA ASP A 100 1.05 -0.66 -23.81
C ASP A 100 -0.32 -1.37 -23.79
N GLU A 101 -1.31 -0.76 -24.43
CA GLU A 101 -2.68 -1.28 -24.45
C GLU A 101 -2.83 -2.59 -25.23
N GLU A 102 -2.10 -2.78 -26.32
CA GLU A 102 -2.19 -3.99 -27.13
C GLU A 102 -1.55 -5.17 -26.41
N GLU A 103 -0.42 -4.97 -25.73
CA GLU A 103 0.17 -6.00 -24.90
C GLU A 103 -0.76 -6.40 -23.76
N LEU A 104 -1.39 -5.42 -23.08
CA LEU A 104 -2.40 -5.70 -22.04
C LEU A 104 -3.58 -6.51 -22.54
N LYS A 105 -4.11 -6.20 -23.74
CA LYS A 105 -5.20 -6.98 -24.37
C LYS A 105 -4.80 -8.43 -24.60
N ASN A 106 -3.55 -8.68 -24.98
CA ASN A 106 -3.02 -10.02 -25.21
C ASN A 106 -2.87 -10.84 -23.93
N MET A 107 -2.63 -10.19 -22.78
CA MET A 107 -2.56 -10.85 -21.47
C MET A 107 -3.93 -11.32 -20.96
N VAL A 108 -5.04 -10.78 -21.46
CA VAL A 108 -6.38 -11.14 -21.00
C VAL A 108 -6.71 -12.61 -21.30
N SER A 109 -7.05 -13.37 -20.26
CA SER A 109 -7.51 -14.76 -20.41
C SER A 109 -8.86 -14.83 -21.11
N LYS A 110 -8.86 -15.04 -22.44
CA LYS A 110 -10.08 -15.19 -23.24
C LYS A 110 -11.01 -16.30 -22.72
N LYS A 111 -10.43 -17.40 -22.24
CA LYS A 111 -11.18 -18.50 -21.61
C LYS A 111 -11.92 -18.04 -20.34
N SER A 112 -11.25 -17.31 -19.47
CA SER A 112 -11.85 -16.83 -18.21
C SER A 112 -12.89 -15.74 -18.47
N LEU A 113 -12.63 -14.85 -19.44
CA LEU A 113 -13.60 -13.84 -19.89
C LEU A 113 -14.85 -14.46 -20.48
N LYS A 114 -14.68 -15.50 -21.33
CA LYS A 114 -15.82 -16.26 -21.86
C LYS A 114 -16.60 -16.92 -20.73
N ALA A 115 -15.93 -17.63 -19.84
CA ALA A 115 -16.58 -18.30 -18.69
C ALA A 115 -17.32 -17.29 -17.77
N PHE A 116 -16.82 -16.06 -17.62
CA PHE A 116 -17.55 -15.01 -16.93
C PHE A 116 -18.82 -14.61 -17.67
N ARG A 117 -18.74 -14.37 -18.99
CA ARG A 117 -19.91 -14.02 -19.84
C ARG A 117 -20.95 -15.13 -19.89
N ASP A 118 -20.52 -16.38 -19.97
CA ASP A 118 -21.41 -17.56 -19.99
C ASP A 118 -22.19 -17.71 -18.65
N ARG A 119 -21.72 -17.11 -17.56
CA ARG A 119 -22.43 -17.05 -16.28
C ARG A 119 -23.41 -15.86 -16.15
N ALA A 120 -23.50 -14.99 -17.14
CA ALA A 120 -24.49 -13.92 -17.12
C ALA A 120 -25.91 -14.49 -17.01
N LEU A 121 -26.80 -13.72 -16.37
CA LEU A 121 -28.22 -14.09 -16.33
C LEU A 121 -28.76 -14.11 -17.76
N ASN A 122 -29.37 -15.22 -18.13
CA ASN A 122 -29.93 -15.42 -19.47
C ASN A 122 -31.36 -16.02 -19.33
N PRO A 123 -32.39 -15.35 -19.85
CA PRO A 123 -33.76 -15.86 -19.78
C PRO A 123 -33.92 -17.20 -20.48
N ASP A 124 -33.15 -17.53 -21.50
CA ASP A 124 -33.17 -18.82 -22.21
C ASP A 124 -32.54 -19.97 -21.42
N ALA A 125 -31.72 -19.63 -20.41
CA ALA A 125 -31.08 -20.58 -19.50
C ALA A 125 -31.12 -20.00 -18.05
N PRO A 126 -32.31 -19.96 -17.41
CA PRO A 126 -32.49 -19.32 -16.12
C PRO A 126 -31.77 -20.09 -15.03
N VAL A 127 -31.09 -19.35 -14.15
CA VAL A 127 -30.44 -19.89 -12.94
C VAL A 127 -30.80 -19.05 -11.73
N THR A 128 -31.00 -19.70 -10.59
CA THR A 128 -31.23 -19.01 -9.32
C THR A 128 -29.89 -18.73 -8.64
N ARG A 129 -29.69 -17.49 -8.23
CA ARG A 129 -28.50 -17.07 -7.48
C ARG A 129 -28.89 -16.21 -6.30
N GLY A 130 -28.06 -16.26 -5.24
CA GLY A 130 -28.23 -15.38 -4.11
C GLY A 130 -29.48 -15.63 -3.27
N THR A 131 -29.93 -16.86 -3.24
CA THR A 131 -30.99 -17.29 -2.31
C THR A 131 -30.47 -17.29 -0.90
N ALA A 132 -31.36 -17.14 0.08
CA ALA A 132 -31.05 -17.38 1.48
C ALA A 132 -30.61 -18.84 1.67
N GLN A 133 -29.58 -19.04 2.48
CA GLN A 133 -29.06 -20.36 2.86
C GLN A 133 -29.26 -20.56 4.36
N ASN A 134 -29.77 -21.73 4.74
CA ASN A 134 -29.88 -22.13 6.14
C ASN A 134 -28.50 -22.59 6.68
N GLY A 135 -28.41 -22.72 8.00
CA GLY A 135 -27.16 -23.08 8.69
C GLY A 135 -26.57 -24.44 8.28
N ASP A 136 -27.39 -25.34 7.79
CA ASP A 136 -27.02 -26.67 7.31
C ASP A 136 -26.17 -26.64 6.01
N VAL A 137 -26.32 -25.61 5.18
CA VAL A 137 -25.58 -25.49 3.91
C VAL A 137 -24.63 -24.28 3.85
N TYR A 138 -24.90 -23.21 4.60
CA TYR A 138 -24.15 -21.95 4.50
C TYR A 138 -22.67 -22.11 4.81
N PHE A 139 -22.32 -22.78 5.91
CA PHE A 139 -20.95 -22.96 6.33
C PHE A 139 -20.15 -23.74 5.28
N GLN A 140 -20.67 -24.84 4.78
CA GLN A 140 -20.04 -25.62 3.72
C GLN A 140 -19.88 -24.81 2.43
N ALA A 141 -20.87 -24.01 2.07
CA ALA A 141 -20.79 -23.13 0.90
C ALA A 141 -19.67 -22.06 1.05
N VAL A 142 -19.49 -21.50 2.25
CA VAL A 142 -18.38 -20.57 2.54
C VAL A 142 -17.03 -21.28 2.38
N GLU A 143 -16.86 -22.46 2.97
CA GLU A 143 -15.60 -23.23 2.89
C GLU A 143 -15.27 -23.68 1.45
N SER A 144 -16.26 -23.96 0.62
CA SER A 144 -16.04 -24.34 -0.78
C SER A 144 -15.33 -23.28 -1.62
N ARG A 145 -15.26 -22.04 -1.15
CA ARG A 145 -14.56 -20.93 -1.81
C ARG A 145 -13.05 -20.95 -1.61
N ASN A 146 -12.54 -21.71 -0.65
CA ASN A 146 -11.13 -21.75 -0.29
C ASN A 146 -10.22 -22.03 -1.50
N ASN A 147 -10.63 -22.93 -2.41
CA ASN A 147 -9.87 -23.26 -3.62
C ASN A 147 -9.63 -22.03 -4.53
N TYR A 148 -10.58 -21.10 -4.59
CA TYR A 148 -10.43 -19.87 -5.38
C TYR A 148 -9.41 -18.94 -4.73
N TYR A 149 -9.50 -18.73 -3.42
CA TYR A 149 -8.58 -17.88 -2.68
C TYR A 149 -7.16 -18.44 -2.65
N ASN A 150 -7.01 -19.77 -2.54
CA ASN A 150 -5.71 -20.43 -2.57
C ASN A 150 -4.99 -20.27 -3.91
N ALA A 151 -5.73 -20.10 -5.01
CA ALA A 151 -5.15 -19.90 -6.35
C ALA A 151 -4.74 -18.43 -6.62
N VAL A 152 -5.29 -17.45 -5.89
CA VAL A 152 -5.05 -16.02 -6.15
C VAL A 152 -3.57 -15.64 -6.09
N PRO A 153 -2.78 -16.06 -5.10
CA PRO A 153 -1.37 -15.66 -5.02
C PRO A 153 -0.55 -16.05 -6.24
N ASP A 154 -0.76 -17.25 -6.76
CA ASP A 154 -0.04 -17.72 -7.96
C ASP A 154 -0.50 -17.00 -9.23
N ILE A 155 -1.79 -16.67 -9.33
CA ILE A 155 -2.33 -15.89 -10.43
C ILE A 155 -1.76 -14.46 -10.41
N VAL A 156 -1.74 -13.83 -9.25
CA VAL A 156 -1.17 -12.48 -9.08
C VAL A 156 0.32 -12.49 -9.38
N ALA A 157 1.08 -13.44 -8.83
CA ALA A 157 2.52 -13.56 -9.07
C ALA A 157 2.84 -13.74 -10.55
N ARG A 158 2.02 -14.51 -11.28
CA ARG A 158 2.15 -14.69 -12.72
C ARG A 158 1.96 -13.36 -13.47
N TYR A 159 0.86 -12.64 -13.24
CA TYR A 159 0.60 -11.38 -13.93
C TYR A 159 1.57 -10.27 -13.53
N MET A 160 2.03 -10.27 -12.27
CA MET A 160 3.15 -9.42 -11.85
C MET A 160 4.43 -9.72 -12.65
N GLY A 161 4.72 -10.99 -12.90
CA GLY A 161 5.85 -11.40 -13.75
C GLY A 161 5.69 -10.91 -15.19
N GLU A 162 4.52 -11.12 -15.82
CA GLU A 162 4.22 -10.67 -17.18
C GLU A 162 4.34 -9.13 -17.31
N ILE A 163 3.81 -8.37 -16.34
CA ILE A 163 3.96 -6.89 -16.31
C ILE A 163 5.42 -6.50 -16.07
N SER A 164 6.17 -7.26 -15.26
CA SER A 164 7.60 -7.00 -15.04
C SER A 164 8.42 -7.20 -16.32
N GLU A 165 8.14 -8.23 -17.09
CA GLU A 165 8.78 -8.50 -18.39
C GLU A 165 8.47 -7.39 -19.41
N MET A 166 7.21 -6.95 -19.48
CA MET A 166 6.79 -5.87 -20.39
C MET A 166 7.44 -4.53 -20.06
N THR A 167 7.60 -4.22 -18.76
CA THR A 167 7.97 -2.87 -18.29
C THR A 167 9.43 -2.74 -17.85
N GLY A 168 10.13 -3.85 -17.62
CA GLY A 168 11.43 -3.88 -16.98
C GLY A 168 11.41 -3.51 -15.48
N ARG A 169 10.24 -3.31 -14.87
CA ARG A 169 10.06 -3.03 -13.44
C ARG A 169 9.70 -4.30 -12.71
N GLU A 170 10.35 -4.58 -11.58
CA GLU A 170 10.12 -5.83 -10.83
C GLU A 170 8.89 -5.73 -9.92
N TYR A 171 7.89 -6.59 -10.17
CA TYR A 171 6.70 -6.76 -9.34
C TYR A 171 6.55 -8.19 -8.85
N ARG A 172 6.28 -8.36 -7.56
CA ARG A 172 6.00 -9.64 -6.90
C ARG A 172 4.98 -9.42 -5.77
N PRO A 173 4.26 -10.46 -5.31
CA PRO A 173 3.36 -10.36 -4.15
C PRO A 173 4.04 -9.75 -2.91
N PHE A 174 5.31 -10.09 -2.71
CA PHE A 174 6.23 -9.49 -1.74
C PHE A 174 7.57 -9.26 -2.40
N THR A 175 8.21 -8.13 -2.12
CA THR A 175 9.55 -7.81 -2.60
C THR A 175 10.47 -7.51 -1.43
N TYR A 176 11.72 -7.91 -1.55
CA TYR A 176 12.76 -7.58 -0.58
C TYR A 176 13.68 -6.49 -1.13
N TYR A 177 14.06 -5.54 -0.29
CA TYR A 177 15.03 -4.51 -0.60
C TYR A 177 16.03 -4.33 0.55
N GLY A 178 17.32 -4.23 0.28
CA GLY A 178 18.37 -3.95 1.25
C GLY A 178 19.48 -5.01 1.26
N ALA A 179 20.20 -5.11 2.38
CA ALA A 179 21.32 -6.02 2.50
C ALA A 179 20.87 -7.49 2.52
N ALA A 180 21.52 -8.35 1.72
CA ALA A 180 21.18 -9.77 1.61
C ALA A 180 21.37 -10.55 2.93
N ASP A 181 22.20 -10.01 3.82
CA ASP A 181 22.52 -10.54 5.15
C ASP A 181 21.96 -9.69 6.30
N ALA A 182 20.91 -8.91 6.05
CA ALA A 182 20.27 -8.09 7.08
C ALA A 182 19.68 -8.95 8.20
N GLU A 183 19.96 -8.58 9.45
CA GLU A 183 19.37 -9.19 10.65
C GLU A 183 18.11 -8.45 11.11
N ASN A 184 18.02 -7.17 10.79
CA ASN A 184 16.92 -6.27 11.17
C ASN A 184 16.20 -5.79 9.90
N ILE A 185 14.91 -6.06 9.81
CA ILE A 185 14.09 -5.66 8.67
C ILE A 185 12.82 -4.94 9.10
N ILE A 186 12.29 -4.11 8.20
CA ILE A 186 10.94 -3.56 8.29
C ILE A 186 10.03 -4.32 7.32
N VAL A 187 8.78 -4.54 7.69
CA VAL A 187 7.70 -5.00 6.81
C VAL A 187 6.66 -3.89 6.73
N ALA A 188 6.33 -3.44 5.53
CA ALA A 188 5.37 -2.36 5.32
C ALA A 188 4.66 -2.49 3.97
N MET A 189 3.56 -1.74 3.79
CA MET A 189 2.85 -1.59 2.53
C MET A 189 2.56 -0.11 2.24
N GLY A 190 2.29 0.21 0.97
CA GLY A 190 1.97 1.57 0.55
C GLY A 190 3.21 2.46 0.38
N SER A 191 2.99 3.77 0.35
CA SER A 191 4.00 4.75 -0.09
C SER A 191 5.20 4.91 0.83
N VAL A 192 5.08 4.56 2.12
CA VAL A 192 6.20 4.60 3.07
C VAL A 192 7.36 3.72 2.64
N THR A 193 7.10 2.67 1.86
CA THR A 193 8.14 1.75 1.38
C THR A 193 9.21 2.47 0.55
N GLU A 194 8.85 3.49 -0.21
CA GLU A 194 9.81 4.30 -0.97
C GLU A 194 10.69 5.15 -0.04
N THR A 195 10.13 5.73 1.03
CA THR A 195 10.92 6.42 2.05
C THR A 195 11.88 5.46 2.78
N ILE A 196 11.41 4.23 3.07
CA ILE A 196 12.24 3.21 3.74
C ILE A 196 13.39 2.78 2.81
N LYS A 197 13.15 2.53 1.52
CA LYS A 197 14.19 2.16 0.55
C LYS A 197 15.30 3.21 0.48
N GLU A 198 14.96 4.47 0.31
CA GLU A 198 15.96 5.56 0.25
C GLU A 198 16.66 5.76 1.60
N THR A 199 15.99 5.48 2.73
CA THR A 199 16.62 5.51 4.06
C THR A 199 17.60 4.34 4.24
N ILE A 200 17.29 3.14 3.73
CA ILE A 200 18.21 2.00 3.71
C ILE A 200 19.47 2.35 2.92
N ASP A 201 19.34 2.97 1.75
CA ASP A 201 20.49 3.42 0.94
C ASP A 201 21.39 4.42 1.69
N TYR A 202 20.78 5.34 2.42
CA TYR A 202 21.50 6.28 3.27
C TYR A 202 22.25 5.57 4.40
N LEU A 203 21.60 4.60 5.08
CA LEU A 203 22.20 3.82 6.17
C LEU A 203 23.27 2.86 5.68
N ALA A 204 23.10 2.29 4.49
CA ALA A 204 24.11 1.42 3.86
C ALA A 204 25.43 2.16 3.58
N LYS A 205 25.37 3.45 3.17
CA LYS A 205 26.55 4.29 3.03
C LYS A 205 27.28 4.54 4.35
N LYS A 206 26.62 4.33 5.48
CA LYS A 206 27.19 4.39 6.83
C LYS A 206 27.59 3.01 7.37
N GLY A 207 27.59 1.97 6.54
CA GLY A 207 27.97 0.61 6.90
C GLY A 207 26.90 -0.18 7.66
N ARG A 208 25.65 0.35 7.78
CA ARG A 208 24.56 -0.35 8.46
C ARG A 208 23.79 -1.23 7.47
N LYS A 209 23.46 -2.46 7.88
CA LYS A 209 22.81 -3.47 7.04
C LYS A 209 21.38 -3.71 7.48
N TYR A 210 20.44 -3.18 6.71
CA TYR A 210 19.01 -3.29 6.96
C TYR A 210 18.27 -3.79 5.73
N GLY A 211 17.03 -4.21 5.94
CA GLY A 211 16.16 -4.65 4.86
C GLY A 211 14.71 -4.20 5.05
N LEU A 212 13.98 -4.25 3.95
CA LEU A 212 12.56 -4.00 3.85
C LEU A 212 11.89 -5.14 3.09
N VAL A 213 10.78 -5.64 3.61
CA VAL A 213 9.80 -6.39 2.82
C VAL A 213 8.62 -5.48 2.51
N THR A 214 8.41 -5.23 1.23
CA THR A 214 7.22 -4.53 0.74
C THR A 214 6.11 -5.54 0.49
N VAL A 215 4.92 -5.28 1.02
CA VAL A 215 3.72 -6.09 0.82
C VAL A 215 2.90 -5.47 -0.29
N HIS A 216 2.72 -6.18 -1.42
CA HIS A 216 1.79 -5.80 -2.48
C HIS A 216 0.48 -6.59 -2.38
N LEU A 217 0.53 -7.93 -2.32
CA LEU A 217 -0.66 -8.75 -2.11
C LEU A 217 -0.88 -8.97 -0.60
N TYR A 218 -1.83 -8.20 -0.03
CA TYR A 218 -2.15 -8.32 1.38
C TYR A 218 -3.21 -9.40 1.67
N ARG A 219 -4.19 -9.59 0.78
CA ARG A 219 -5.18 -10.67 0.86
C ARG A 219 -5.36 -11.36 -0.49
N PRO A 220 -5.32 -12.69 -0.57
CA PRO A 220 -4.91 -13.62 0.51
C PRO A 220 -3.45 -13.40 0.93
N PHE A 221 -3.15 -13.53 2.24
CA PHE A 221 -1.77 -13.42 2.71
C PHE A 221 -1.01 -14.71 2.38
N ALA A 222 -0.03 -14.61 1.48
CA ALA A 222 0.62 -15.78 0.91
C ALA A 222 1.95 -16.11 1.59
N GLU A 223 1.89 -16.94 2.63
CA GLU A 223 3.05 -17.38 3.43
C GLU A 223 4.25 -17.80 2.58
N LYS A 224 4.03 -18.68 1.59
CA LYS A 224 5.12 -19.20 0.73
C LYS A 224 5.89 -18.09 0.00
N TYR A 225 5.22 -17.02 -0.42
CA TYR A 225 5.86 -15.90 -1.10
C TYR A 225 6.55 -14.96 -0.11
N PHE A 226 5.97 -14.76 1.06
CA PHE A 226 6.56 -13.95 2.11
C PHE A 226 7.86 -14.57 2.64
N LEU A 227 7.82 -15.83 3.04
CA LEU A 227 9.00 -16.52 3.58
C LEU A 227 10.13 -16.67 2.54
N LYS A 228 9.78 -16.78 1.25
CA LYS A 228 10.78 -16.91 0.17
C LYS A 228 11.65 -15.66 0.01
N VAL A 229 11.13 -14.48 0.30
CA VAL A 229 11.88 -13.22 0.11
C VAL A 229 12.70 -12.82 1.33
N LEU A 230 12.50 -13.47 2.48
CA LEU A 230 13.24 -13.15 3.70
C LEU A 230 14.70 -13.60 3.63
N PRO A 231 15.65 -12.73 4.01
CA PRO A 231 17.01 -13.16 4.30
C PRO A 231 17.04 -14.24 5.40
N LYS A 232 17.86 -15.26 5.23
CA LYS A 232 18.01 -16.32 6.25
C LYS A 232 18.62 -15.83 7.57
N THR A 233 19.21 -14.66 7.55
CA THR A 233 19.87 -13.99 8.68
C THR A 233 18.92 -13.19 9.56
N VAL A 234 17.65 -13.04 9.18
CA VAL A 234 16.69 -12.20 9.90
C VAL A 234 16.49 -12.69 11.33
N LYS A 235 16.73 -11.79 12.28
CA LYS A 235 16.52 -12.00 13.71
C LYS A 235 15.41 -11.14 14.30
N ARG A 236 15.15 -9.98 13.69
CA ARG A 236 14.19 -8.99 14.21
C ARG A 236 13.42 -8.33 13.08
N ILE A 237 12.12 -8.20 13.27
CA ILE A 237 11.18 -7.63 12.30
C ILE A 237 10.36 -6.54 12.98
N ALA A 238 10.37 -5.31 12.43
CA ALA A 238 9.40 -4.28 12.77
C ALA A 238 8.32 -4.25 11.70
N VAL A 239 7.07 -4.43 12.07
CA VAL A 239 5.94 -4.32 11.14
C VAL A 239 5.32 -2.94 11.31
N LEU A 240 5.23 -2.18 10.23
CA LEU A 240 4.64 -0.84 10.20
C LEU A 240 3.24 -0.89 9.59
N ASP A 241 2.25 -0.56 10.37
CA ASP A 241 0.86 -0.44 9.98
C ASP A 241 0.43 1.02 9.89
N ARG A 242 -0.20 1.41 8.78
CA ARG A 242 -0.79 2.74 8.60
C ARG A 242 -2.27 2.72 8.97
N THR A 243 -2.58 2.09 10.07
CA THR A 243 -3.94 1.93 10.60
C THR A 243 -3.94 1.84 12.11
N LYS A 244 -5.08 2.06 12.73
CA LYS A 244 -5.33 1.81 14.14
C LYS A 244 -6.59 0.98 14.28
N GLU A 245 -6.46 -0.22 14.83
CA GLU A 245 -7.60 -1.06 15.20
C GLU A 245 -7.83 -0.96 16.71
N PRO A 246 -8.81 -0.16 17.17
CA PRO A 246 -9.05 0.05 18.59
C PRO A 246 -9.42 -1.25 19.30
N GLY A 247 -8.73 -1.56 20.42
CA GLY A 247 -8.99 -2.74 21.23
C GLY A 247 -8.34 -4.04 20.74
N ALA A 248 -7.69 -4.06 19.58
CA ALA A 248 -6.93 -5.22 19.11
C ALA A 248 -5.59 -5.37 19.85
N LEU A 249 -5.06 -6.60 19.88
CA LEU A 249 -3.74 -6.91 20.44
C LEU A 249 -2.58 -6.36 19.59
N GLY A 250 -2.87 -5.90 18.39
CA GLY A 250 -1.94 -5.31 17.44
C GLY A 250 -2.65 -4.97 16.15
N GLU A 251 -1.97 -4.27 15.26
CA GLU A 251 -2.52 -3.87 13.98
C GLU A 251 -2.55 -5.05 12.97
N PRO A 252 -3.37 -5.00 11.93
CA PRO A 252 -3.66 -6.15 11.09
C PRO A 252 -2.42 -6.80 10.44
N LEU A 253 -1.52 -6.02 9.82
CA LEU A 253 -0.33 -6.57 9.17
C LEU A 253 0.63 -7.19 10.20
N TYR A 254 0.81 -6.51 11.35
CA TYR A 254 1.62 -7.04 12.44
C TYR A 254 1.11 -8.41 12.92
N LEU A 255 -0.20 -8.55 13.12
CA LEU A 255 -0.79 -9.81 13.57
C LEU A 255 -0.64 -10.93 12.52
N ASP A 256 -0.81 -10.61 11.24
CA ASP A 256 -0.61 -11.57 10.16
C ASP A 256 0.85 -12.06 10.09
N VAL A 257 1.81 -11.12 10.12
CA VAL A 257 3.25 -11.47 10.13
C VAL A 257 3.62 -12.28 11.37
N LYS A 258 3.11 -11.90 12.54
CA LYS A 258 3.36 -12.63 13.79
C LYS A 258 2.82 -14.06 13.74
N ALA A 259 1.64 -14.26 13.16
CA ALA A 259 1.01 -15.57 13.01
C ALA A 259 1.85 -16.53 12.15
N LEU A 260 2.54 -16.03 11.11
CA LEU A 260 3.39 -16.87 10.25
C LEU A 260 4.54 -17.58 10.99
N PHE A 261 5.01 -16.98 12.06
CA PHE A 261 6.16 -17.50 12.81
C PHE A 261 5.75 -18.25 14.09
N GLN A 262 4.46 -18.36 14.36
CA GLN A 262 3.99 -19.07 15.53
C GLN A 262 4.35 -20.56 15.46
N GLY A 263 5.00 -21.07 16.50
CA GLY A 263 5.44 -22.47 16.59
C GLY A 263 6.73 -22.81 15.84
N GLN A 264 7.37 -21.84 15.19
CA GLN A 264 8.70 -22.04 14.58
C GLN A 264 9.79 -21.90 15.64
N SER A 265 10.74 -22.85 15.69
CA SER A 265 11.83 -22.86 16.70
C SER A 265 12.81 -21.68 16.57
N ASN A 266 12.94 -21.11 15.37
CA ASN A 266 13.83 -19.97 15.06
C ASN A 266 13.04 -18.74 14.66
N SER A 267 11.92 -18.46 15.35
CA SER A 267 11.11 -17.26 15.10
C SER A 267 11.91 -15.99 15.38
N PRO A 268 11.94 -15.01 14.46
CA PRO A 268 12.51 -13.70 14.75
C PRO A 268 11.68 -12.99 15.82
N LEU A 269 12.30 -12.02 16.52
CA LEU A 269 11.57 -11.10 17.37
C LEU A 269 10.73 -10.18 16.46
N ILE A 270 9.41 -10.16 16.64
CA ILE A 270 8.49 -9.36 15.82
C ILE A 270 7.82 -8.31 16.69
N ILE A 271 7.99 -7.03 16.32
CA ILE A 271 7.36 -5.88 16.96
C ILE A 271 6.50 -5.12 15.97
N GLY A 272 5.43 -4.50 16.46
CA GLY A 272 4.51 -3.68 15.66
C GLY A 272 4.66 -2.20 15.96
N GLY A 273 4.42 -1.37 14.95
CA GLY A 273 4.41 0.07 15.08
C GLY A 273 3.39 0.73 14.14
N ARG A 274 2.87 1.88 14.57
CA ARG A 274 1.91 2.68 13.81
C ARG A 274 2.54 3.96 13.30
N TYR A 275 2.14 4.35 12.09
CA TYR A 275 2.63 5.56 11.45
C TYR A 275 1.55 6.19 10.57
N GLY A 276 1.71 7.46 10.24
CA GLY A 276 1.08 8.10 9.09
C GLY A 276 -0.44 8.21 9.10
N LEU A 277 -1.11 8.00 10.25
CA LEU A 277 -2.56 8.16 10.33
C LEU A 277 -2.95 9.58 9.92
N SER A 278 -4.08 9.69 9.19
CA SER A 278 -4.58 10.99 8.72
C SER A 278 -3.53 11.80 7.96
N SER A 279 -2.74 11.13 7.11
CA SER A 279 -1.64 11.71 6.31
C SER A 279 -0.54 12.39 7.12
N LYS A 280 -0.38 12.05 8.40
CA LYS A 280 0.78 12.52 9.17
C LYS A 280 2.07 12.12 8.44
N ASP A 281 2.98 13.07 8.26
CA ASP A 281 4.20 12.83 7.51
C ASP A 281 5.11 11.78 8.16
N THR A 282 5.83 11.01 7.32
CA THR A 282 6.76 9.97 7.78
C THR A 282 8.12 10.23 7.16
N THR A 283 9.03 10.76 7.98
CA THR A 283 10.35 11.22 7.56
C THR A 283 11.40 10.11 7.63
N PRO A 284 12.52 10.26 6.90
CA PRO A 284 13.67 9.35 7.03
C PRO A 284 14.20 9.21 8.44
N ALA A 285 14.21 10.29 9.24
CA ALA A 285 14.63 10.26 10.64
C ALA A 285 13.76 9.34 11.49
N GLN A 286 12.46 9.29 11.22
CA GLN A 286 11.53 8.37 11.89
C GLN A 286 11.80 6.91 11.50
N ILE A 287 12.13 6.64 10.24
CA ILE A 287 12.52 5.29 9.80
C ILE A 287 13.84 4.85 10.45
N VAL A 288 14.82 5.76 10.57
CA VAL A 288 16.05 5.48 11.34
C VAL A 288 15.71 5.11 12.79
N ALA A 289 14.79 5.83 13.43
CA ALA A 289 14.37 5.52 14.81
C ALA A 289 13.72 4.12 14.92
N VAL A 290 13.03 3.63 13.90
CA VAL A 290 12.50 2.25 13.87
C VAL A 290 13.64 1.23 13.84
N TYR A 291 14.66 1.42 12.98
CA TYR A 291 15.81 0.52 12.97
C TYR A 291 16.63 0.59 14.26
N ASP A 292 16.82 1.79 14.81
CA ASP A 292 17.48 1.96 16.11
C ASP A 292 16.72 1.26 17.24
N ASN A 293 15.38 1.29 17.21
CA ASN A 293 14.55 0.55 18.17
C ASN A 293 14.76 -0.96 18.03
N LEU A 294 14.85 -1.49 16.79
CA LEU A 294 15.13 -2.91 16.57
C LEU A 294 16.49 -3.36 17.13
N GLU A 295 17.47 -2.46 17.22
CA GLU A 295 18.80 -2.77 17.76
C GLU A 295 18.86 -2.84 19.29
N LEU A 296 17.85 -2.32 20.00
CA LEU A 296 17.81 -2.37 21.46
C LEU A 296 17.70 -3.81 21.97
N ASN A 297 18.23 -4.07 23.15
CA ASN A 297 18.04 -5.37 23.80
C ASN A 297 16.57 -5.69 24.05
N GLU A 298 15.80 -4.67 24.45
CA GLU A 298 14.36 -4.70 24.66
C GLU A 298 13.69 -3.65 23.76
N PRO A 299 13.39 -3.98 22.47
CA PRO A 299 12.77 -3.02 21.59
C PRO A 299 11.33 -2.73 22.04
N LYS A 300 10.95 -1.47 21.94
CA LYS A 300 9.57 -1.04 22.23
C LYS A 300 8.64 -1.66 21.18
N ASN A 301 7.67 -2.45 21.65
CA ASN A 301 6.57 -2.96 20.82
C ASN A 301 5.36 -2.01 20.90
N ASP A 302 4.45 -2.12 19.91
CA ASP A 302 3.25 -1.27 19.83
C ASP A 302 3.58 0.23 19.83
N PHE A 303 4.69 0.57 19.15
CA PHE A 303 5.21 1.93 19.12
C PHE A 303 4.48 2.82 18.10
N THR A 304 4.70 4.13 18.23
CA THR A 304 4.27 5.13 17.23
C THR A 304 5.46 5.96 16.75
N ILE A 305 5.39 6.39 15.47
CA ILE A 305 6.28 7.41 14.90
C ILE A 305 5.45 8.51 14.24
N GLY A 306 6.04 9.70 14.12
CA GLY A 306 5.38 10.87 13.53
C GLY A 306 4.57 11.73 14.49
N ILE A 307 4.39 11.27 15.71
CA ILE A 307 3.72 12.01 16.80
C ILE A 307 4.52 11.91 18.09
N VAL A 308 4.19 12.74 19.08
CA VAL A 308 4.55 12.57 20.47
C VAL A 308 3.30 12.10 21.20
N ASP A 309 3.28 10.82 21.59
CA ASP A 309 2.21 10.24 22.38
C ASP A 309 2.48 10.52 23.86
N ASP A 310 1.79 11.49 24.42
CA ASP A 310 1.87 11.93 25.79
C ASP A 310 0.86 11.24 26.73
N VAL A 311 0.08 10.29 26.19
CA VAL A 311 -0.94 9.51 26.93
C VAL A 311 -0.43 8.14 27.30
N THR A 312 0.06 7.38 26.30
CA THR A 312 0.53 6.00 26.50
C THR A 312 2.04 5.84 26.32
N PHE A 313 2.75 6.93 25.98
CA PHE A 313 4.21 7.03 25.85
C PHE A 313 4.82 6.00 24.89
N LYS A 314 4.10 5.71 23.81
CA LYS A 314 4.50 4.72 22.80
C LYS A 314 5.43 5.25 21.71
N SER A 315 5.61 6.57 21.61
CA SER A 315 6.44 7.18 20.56
C SER A 315 7.91 6.81 20.68
N LEU A 316 8.54 6.59 19.51
CA LEU A 316 10.00 6.50 19.43
C LEU A 316 10.61 7.89 19.38
N SER A 317 11.76 8.05 20.07
CA SER A 317 12.52 9.28 20.04
C SER A 317 13.34 9.42 18.77
N ILE A 318 13.29 10.58 18.12
CA ILE A 318 14.13 10.93 16.99
C ILE A 318 15.41 11.59 17.52
N LYS A 319 16.57 11.00 17.20
CA LYS A 319 17.87 11.47 17.71
C LYS A 319 18.43 12.66 16.90
N SER A 320 18.17 12.66 15.58
CA SER A 320 18.68 13.69 14.67
C SER A 320 17.87 13.73 13.40
N GLU A 321 17.83 14.89 12.77
CA GLU A 321 17.28 15.03 11.40
C GLU A 321 18.15 14.26 10.40
N VAL A 322 17.48 13.71 9.38
CA VAL A 322 18.11 12.93 8.32
C VAL A 322 17.62 13.43 6.97
N SER A 323 18.53 13.90 6.14
CA SER A 323 18.25 14.24 4.75
C SER A 323 18.73 13.11 3.83
N ILE A 324 17.83 12.65 2.97
CA ILE A 324 18.10 11.67 1.90
C ILE A 324 17.97 12.30 0.51
N VAL A 325 17.86 13.62 0.43
CA VAL A 325 17.77 14.36 -0.82
C VAL A 325 19.01 14.10 -1.67
N LYS A 326 18.80 13.67 -2.90
CA LYS A 326 19.88 13.31 -3.81
C LYS A 326 20.58 14.58 -4.33
N PRO A 327 21.91 14.60 -4.44
CA PRO A 327 22.64 15.73 -5.03
C PRO A 327 22.08 16.09 -6.41
N GLY A 328 21.90 17.39 -6.67
CA GLY A 328 21.29 17.90 -7.91
C GLY A 328 19.77 17.94 -7.92
N THR A 329 19.13 17.60 -6.81
CA THR A 329 17.67 17.81 -6.64
C THR A 329 17.42 19.22 -6.12
N THR A 330 16.55 19.96 -6.81
CA THR A 330 16.01 21.23 -6.33
C THR A 330 14.72 20.94 -5.56
N GLU A 331 14.62 21.47 -4.35
CA GLU A 331 13.41 21.47 -3.55
C GLU A 331 12.83 22.89 -3.48
N CYS A 332 11.51 23.02 -3.63
CA CYS A 332 10.81 24.29 -3.52
C CYS A 332 9.58 24.10 -2.63
N LYS A 333 9.31 25.09 -1.79
CA LYS A 333 8.16 25.11 -0.90
C LYS A 333 7.40 26.43 -1.10
N PHE A 334 6.10 26.32 -1.41
CA PHE A 334 5.25 27.46 -1.69
C PHE A 334 4.07 27.47 -0.74
N TYR A 335 3.85 28.58 -0.11
CA TYR A 335 2.75 28.82 0.81
C TYR A 335 1.64 29.61 0.13
N GLY A 336 0.40 29.24 0.43
CA GLY A 336 -0.78 29.92 -0.09
C GLY A 336 -1.97 29.77 0.86
N LEU A 337 -3.03 30.46 0.52
CA LEU A 337 -4.33 30.32 1.17
C LEU A 337 -5.27 29.50 0.29
N GLY A 338 -6.18 28.79 0.92
CA GLY A 338 -7.20 28.02 0.20
C GLY A 338 -7.95 28.89 -0.79
N SER A 339 -8.04 28.45 -2.05
CA SER A 339 -8.71 29.14 -3.15
C SER A 339 -8.00 30.37 -3.74
N ASP A 340 -6.73 30.64 -3.39
CA ASP A 340 -5.94 31.75 -3.93
C ASP A 340 -5.28 31.45 -5.30
N GLY A 341 -5.37 30.21 -5.79
CA GLY A 341 -4.76 29.77 -7.06
C GLY A 341 -3.35 29.23 -6.94
N THR A 342 -2.66 29.37 -5.80
CA THR A 342 -1.26 28.92 -5.59
C THR A 342 -1.07 27.43 -5.89
N VAL A 343 -1.97 26.56 -5.44
CA VAL A 343 -1.90 25.12 -5.72
C VAL A 343 -2.02 24.83 -7.22
N GLY A 344 -2.93 25.52 -7.92
CA GLY A 344 -3.08 25.39 -9.38
C GLY A 344 -1.84 25.82 -10.13
N ALA A 345 -1.25 26.96 -9.76
CA ALA A 345 -0.01 27.47 -10.35
C ALA A 345 1.15 26.48 -10.15
N ASN A 346 1.33 25.93 -8.94
CA ASN A 346 2.37 24.96 -8.64
C ASN A 346 2.18 23.61 -9.34
N LYS A 347 0.92 23.13 -9.49
CA LYS A 347 0.60 21.98 -10.34
C LYS A 347 1.02 22.19 -11.80
N ASN A 348 0.76 23.36 -12.33
CA ASN A 348 1.19 23.70 -13.71
C ASN A 348 2.71 23.80 -13.80
N THR A 349 3.38 24.43 -12.84
CA THR A 349 4.82 24.56 -12.80
C THR A 349 5.51 23.19 -12.88
N ILE A 350 5.13 22.24 -12.03
CA ILE A 350 5.78 20.92 -12.03
C ILE A 350 5.47 20.12 -13.31
N LYS A 351 4.27 20.28 -13.89
CA LYS A 351 3.92 19.69 -15.18
C LYS A 351 4.75 20.26 -16.32
N ILE A 352 4.95 21.57 -16.35
CA ILE A 352 5.81 22.23 -17.34
C ILE A 352 7.23 21.72 -17.25
N ILE A 353 7.82 21.66 -16.05
CA ILE A 353 9.16 21.10 -15.84
C ILE A 353 9.23 19.66 -16.34
N GLY A 354 8.26 18.80 -15.97
CA GLY A 354 8.23 17.41 -16.38
C GLY A 354 8.05 17.21 -17.89
N SER A 355 7.24 18.05 -18.55
CA SER A 355 6.94 17.92 -19.99
C SER A 355 8.01 18.50 -20.88
N HIS A 356 8.68 19.57 -20.45
CA HIS A 356 9.65 20.32 -21.28
C HIS A 356 11.11 20.07 -20.91
N THR A 357 11.38 19.21 -19.93
CA THR A 357 12.74 18.82 -19.55
C THR A 357 12.85 17.31 -19.36
N GLN A 358 14.09 16.80 -19.29
CA GLN A 358 14.36 15.41 -18.94
C GLN A 358 14.41 15.15 -17.43
N LYS A 359 14.09 16.16 -16.61
CA LYS A 359 14.14 16.03 -15.15
C LYS A 359 13.04 15.12 -14.61
N TYR A 360 13.38 14.37 -13.58
CA TYR A 360 12.41 13.72 -12.72
C TYR A 360 11.73 14.77 -11.87
N CYS A 361 10.43 14.61 -11.68
CA CYS A 361 9.58 15.60 -11.00
C CYS A 361 8.70 14.92 -9.98
N GLN A 362 8.50 15.57 -8.84
CA GLN A 362 7.57 15.14 -7.80
C GLN A 362 6.92 16.37 -7.17
N ALA A 363 5.64 16.36 -6.97
CA ALA A 363 4.96 17.41 -6.23
C ALA A 363 3.93 16.83 -5.27
N TYR A 364 3.89 17.41 -4.08
CA TYR A 364 2.89 17.17 -3.04
C TYR A 364 2.23 18.46 -2.63
N PHE A 365 0.99 18.33 -2.15
CA PHE A 365 0.19 19.47 -1.71
C PHE A 365 -0.37 19.13 -0.33
N ASP A 366 0.01 19.93 0.65
CA ASP A 366 -0.49 19.83 2.01
C ASP A 366 -1.61 20.89 2.20
N TYR A 367 -2.71 20.45 2.78
CA TYR A 367 -3.94 21.25 2.90
C TYR A 367 -4.41 21.30 4.34
N ASP A 368 -4.95 22.44 4.73
CA ASP A 368 -5.80 22.51 5.92
C ASP A 368 -7.13 21.77 5.65
N SER A 369 -7.75 21.27 6.70
CA SER A 369 -9.10 20.70 6.65
C SER A 369 -10.17 21.73 6.21
N LYS A 370 -9.91 23.02 6.35
CA LYS A 370 -10.76 24.13 5.87
C LYS A 370 -10.50 24.41 4.40
N LYS A 371 -11.56 24.46 3.61
CA LYS A 371 -11.48 24.62 2.16
C LYS A 371 -11.16 26.05 1.73
N SER A 372 -11.67 27.06 2.41
CA SER A 372 -11.48 28.47 2.07
C SER A 372 -10.78 29.21 3.19
N GLY A 373 -9.76 29.99 2.86
CA GLY A 373 -8.93 30.73 3.81
C GLY A 373 -8.05 29.85 4.69
N GLY A 374 -8.06 28.54 4.48
CA GLY A 374 -7.15 27.60 5.12
C GLY A 374 -5.76 27.66 4.49
N TYR A 375 -4.78 27.22 5.24
CA TYR A 375 -3.39 27.15 4.80
C TYR A 375 -3.18 26.06 3.75
N THR A 376 -2.38 26.35 2.73
CA THR A 376 -1.90 25.37 1.75
C THR A 376 -0.38 25.43 1.62
N CYS A 377 0.27 24.28 1.47
CA CYS A 377 1.70 24.21 1.19
C CYS A 377 1.95 23.28 -0.01
N SER A 378 2.64 23.78 -1.01
CA SER A 378 3.06 22.98 -2.16
C SER A 378 4.54 22.64 -2.02
N HIS A 379 4.86 21.36 -2.11
CA HIS A 379 6.24 20.84 -2.09
C HIS A 379 6.58 20.33 -3.47
N LEU A 380 7.53 20.98 -4.16
CA LEU A 380 7.97 20.58 -5.47
C LEU A 380 9.43 20.13 -5.40
N ARG A 381 9.73 18.99 -6.04
CA ARG A 381 11.08 18.47 -6.21
C ARG A 381 11.32 18.16 -7.67
N PHE A 382 12.49 18.52 -8.17
CA PHE A 382 12.91 18.15 -9.52
C PHE A 382 14.43 18.04 -9.62
N GLY A 383 14.92 17.12 -10.46
CA GLY A 383 16.33 16.83 -10.56
C GLY A 383 16.66 15.80 -11.63
N ASP A 384 17.94 15.48 -11.78
CA ASP A 384 18.43 14.56 -12.81
C ASP A 384 18.41 13.08 -12.37
N LYS A 385 17.97 12.81 -11.14
CA LYS A 385 17.85 11.47 -10.59
C LYS A 385 16.42 11.19 -10.16
N PRO A 386 15.94 9.92 -10.20
CA PRO A 386 14.61 9.56 -9.73
C PRO A 386 14.33 10.02 -8.30
N ILE A 387 13.19 10.64 -8.09
CA ILE A 387 12.69 11.13 -6.81
C ILE A 387 11.47 10.26 -6.46
N LYS A 388 11.58 9.44 -5.41
CA LYS A 388 10.56 8.44 -5.08
C LYS A 388 9.97 8.60 -3.69
N ALA A 389 10.79 8.96 -2.70
CA ALA A 389 10.34 9.05 -1.31
C ALA A 389 9.28 10.14 -1.11
N PRO A 390 8.10 9.80 -0.54
CA PRO A 390 6.93 10.69 -0.49
C PRO A 390 6.84 11.55 0.79
N TYR A 391 7.92 11.81 1.50
CA TYR A 391 7.90 12.71 2.65
C TYR A 391 7.91 14.18 2.20
N LEU A 392 7.40 15.07 3.06
CA LEU A 392 7.37 16.50 2.78
C LEU A 392 8.79 17.11 2.87
N SER A 393 9.07 18.13 2.05
CA SER A 393 10.36 18.84 2.09
C SER A 393 10.58 19.48 3.46
N LEU A 394 11.79 19.32 3.99
CA LEU A 394 12.20 19.85 5.30
C LEU A 394 12.71 21.29 5.25
N ILE A 395 12.87 21.86 4.01
CA ILE A 395 13.30 23.25 3.78
C ILE A 395 12.26 24.27 4.21
#